data_42dfefec7edebb8c3adf490dc848f21c
#
_entry.id   42dfefec7edebb8c3adf490dc848f21c
#
_cell.length_a   1.000
_cell.length_b   1.000
_cell.length_c   1.000
_cell.angle_alpha   90.00
_cell.angle_beta   90.00
_cell.angle_gamma   90.00
#
_symmetry.space_group_name_H-M   'P 1'
#
loop_
_entity.id
_entity.type
_entity.pdbx_description
1 polymer ?
#
loop_
_entity_poly.entity_id
_entity_poly.type
_entity_poly.pdbx_seq_one_letter_code
_entity_poly.pdbx_strand_id
1 'polypeptide(L)'
;MSPSPSPFTISVSDEALDSLQNKLSAATFPDELEAPNQWQYGAPLADVKRLATRWQDGYDWRGAEAKLNELPNFMTQVEVDGFRPIDIHFVHQKSEAERAIPLLFVHGWPGSFIEVTKLLPLLKSGSPAFHVVAPSLPNFGFSSGIKEPGFSLQHYAEACHKLMKQLGYDEYVTQGGDWGFYVTRAIGIQYPDSCKASHVNLIRAHAPEWKKNPLLALQHKLFPYSDAEKNGLERSAWFENEGSGYNLQQRTKPQTIGYALADSPVALLAWIYEKLHDWTDSYPWTDDEILTWISIYWFSAAGPAASVRIYYEAIHVSPKATVIPTRVRTEQWVPDVKLGLAWFPKELSVPPKTWGRTLGPVVYESETPRGGHFAAWENPDVIAGDLQKMFSKTGPCYRIVKGRSGYDRGARARL
;
A
#
# COMPACT_ATOMS: atom_id res chain seq x y z
N MET A 1 -26.02 -9.85 -10.62
CA MET A 1 -25.77 -8.89 -9.51
C MET A 1 -24.70 -9.52 -8.64
N SER A 2 -23.60 -8.82 -8.42
CA SER A 2 -22.58 -9.28 -7.47
C SER A 2 -23.19 -9.41 -6.08
N PRO A 3 -22.77 -10.40 -5.27
CA PRO A 3 -23.32 -10.60 -3.94
C PRO A 3 -23.01 -9.39 -3.04
N SER A 4 -23.94 -9.09 -2.13
CA SER A 4 -23.72 -8.04 -1.12
C SER A 4 -22.57 -8.42 -0.20
N PRO A 5 -21.74 -7.44 0.25
CA PRO A 5 -20.70 -7.68 1.22
C PRO A 5 -21.22 -8.34 2.50
N SER A 6 -20.53 -9.37 2.98
CA SER A 6 -20.85 -10.08 4.22
C SER A 6 -19.73 -9.88 5.26
N PRO A 7 -20.04 -9.85 6.56
CA PRO A 7 -19.02 -9.89 7.60
C PRO A 7 -18.07 -11.07 7.39
N PHE A 8 -16.78 -10.84 7.63
CA PHE A 8 -15.74 -11.84 7.49
C PHE A 8 -14.97 -11.98 8.81
N THR A 9 -14.68 -13.21 9.20
CA THR A 9 -13.86 -13.52 10.36
C THR A 9 -12.59 -14.21 9.88
N ILE A 10 -11.44 -13.65 10.24
CA ILE A 10 -10.13 -14.29 10.02
C ILE A 10 -10.10 -15.52 10.94
N SER A 11 -9.88 -16.69 10.36
CA SER A 11 -9.83 -17.95 11.08
C SER A 11 -8.83 -18.89 10.41
N VAL A 12 -7.61 -18.91 10.94
CA VAL A 12 -6.58 -19.85 10.51
C VAL A 12 -6.81 -21.18 11.17
N SER A 13 -6.79 -22.28 10.43
CA SER A 13 -7.03 -23.59 11.02
C SER A 13 -5.87 -24.04 11.92
N ASP A 14 -6.16 -24.93 12.88
CA ASP A 14 -5.12 -25.48 13.76
C ASP A 14 -4.11 -26.29 12.95
N GLU A 15 -4.54 -26.98 11.90
CA GLU A 15 -3.64 -27.72 11.00
C GLU A 15 -2.64 -26.78 10.29
N ALA A 16 -3.05 -25.55 9.94
CA ALA A 16 -2.14 -24.57 9.34
C ALA A 16 -1.13 -24.04 10.37
N LEU A 17 -1.54 -23.87 11.62
CA LEU A 17 -0.64 -23.52 12.72
C LEU A 17 0.34 -24.63 13.02
N ASP A 18 -0.13 -25.87 13.13
CA ASP A 18 0.73 -27.05 13.34
C ASP A 18 1.74 -27.24 12.18
N SER A 19 1.30 -27.01 10.96
CA SER A 19 2.19 -27.02 9.78
C SER A 19 3.28 -25.97 9.87
N LEU A 20 2.96 -24.76 10.31
CA LEU A 20 3.96 -23.70 10.55
C LEU A 20 4.95 -24.12 11.64
N GLN A 21 4.45 -24.62 12.77
CA GLN A 21 5.31 -25.09 13.88
C GLN A 21 6.28 -26.20 13.45
N ASN A 22 5.79 -27.17 12.69
CA ASN A 22 6.62 -28.25 12.14
C ASN A 22 7.71 -27.72 11.20
N LYS A 23 7.40 -26.73 10.36
CA LYS A 23 8.37 -26.12 9.44
C LYS A 23 9.40 -25.26 10.19
N LEU A 24 9.00 -24.53 11.23
CA LEU A 24 9.92 -23.75 12.07
C LEU A 24 10.87 -24.67 12.84
N SER A 25 10.38 -25.79 13.41
CA SER A 25 11.20 -26.74 14.16
C SER A 25 12.24 -27.47 13.28
N ALA A 26 11.95 -27.64 11.99
CA ALA A 26 12.84 -28.25 11.01
C ALA A 26 13.71 -27.24 10.24
N ALA A 27 13.62 -25.96 10.58
CA ALA A 27 14.31 -24.91 9.84
C ALA A 27 15.84 -25.02 9.98
N THR A 28 16.53 -24.78 8.88
CA THR A 28 17.99 -24.67 8.82
C THR A 28 18.38 -23.24 8.47
N PHE A 29 19.53 -22.82 8.98
CA PHE A 29 20.03 -21.45 8.79
C PHE A 29 21.35 -21.49 8.04
N PRO A 30 21.63 -20.51 7.16
CA PRO A 30 22.95 -20.36 6.54
C PRO A 30 23.99 -19.96 7.58
N ASP A 31 25.26 -19.99 7.20
CA ASP A 31 26.31 -19.23 7.86
C ASP A 31 26.16 -17.71 7.58
N GLU A 32 26.94 -16.90 8.28
CA GLU A 32 26.97 -15.45 8.12
C GLU A 32 28.41 -14.95 8.07
N LEU A 33 28.64 -13.95 7.23
CA LEU A 33 29.95 -13.32 7.14
C LEU A 33 30.16 -12.36 8.32
N GLU A 34 31.37 -12.31 8.86
CA GLU A 34 31.76 -11.34 9.89
C GLU A 34 31.92 -9.96 9.24
N ALA A 35 30.84 -9.17 9.16
CA ALA A 35 30.82 -7.83 8.60
C ALA A 35 30.70 -6.76 9.70
N PRO A 36 31.37 -5.60 9.54
CA PRO A 36 31.22 -4.49 10.50
C PRO A 36 29.78 -3.98 10.64
N ASN A 37 29.02 -4.01 9.55
CA ASN A 37 27.59 -3.76 9.52
C ASN A 37 26.88 -5.07 9.21
N GLN A 38 26.16 -5.62 10.18
CA GLN A 38 25.45 -6.89 10.04
C GLN A 38 24.38 -6.87 8.95
N TRP A 39 23.79 -5.70 8.68
CA TRP A 39 22.77 -5.50 7.63
C TRP A 39 23.34 -5.36 6.22
N GLN A 40 24.66 -5.31 6.07
CA GLN A 40 25.29 -5.11 4.76
C GLN A 40 24.97 -6.22 3.73
N TYR A 41 24.72 -7.43 4.22
CA TYR A 41 24.40 -8.59 3.39
C TYR A 41 22.92 -9.02 3.48
N GLY A 42 22.09 -8.23 4.15
CA GLY A 42 20.67 -8.49 4.37
C GLY A 42 20.33 -8.69 5.83
N ALA A 43 19.21 -9.37 6.11
CA ALA A 43 18.74 -9.57 7.48
C ALA A 43 19.75 -10.41 8.31
N PRO A 44 20.23 -9.89 9.48
CA PRO A 44 21.23 -10.57 10.29
C PRO A 44 20.76 -11.93 10.80
N LEU A 45 21.66 -12.92 10.78
CA LEU A 45 21.37 -14.29 11.23
C LEU A 45 20.86 -14.34 12.66
N ALA A 46 21.43 -13.52 13.56
CA ALA A 46 21.02 -13.46 14.96
C ALA A 46 19.57 -13.01 15.10
N ASP A 47 19.16 -11.99 14.35
CA ASP A 47 17.79 -11.46 14.35
C ASP A 47 16.80 -12.47 13.75
N VAL A 48 17.14 -13.08 12.61
CA VAL A 48 16.29 -14.08 11.97
C VAL A 48 16.10 -15.30 12.88
N LYS A 49 17.15 -15.77 13.57
CA LYS A 49 17.05 -16.86 14.55
C LYS A 49 16.16 -16.46 15.76
N ARG A 50 16.35 -15.26 16.30
CA ARG A 50 15.56 -14.73 17.41
C ARG A 50 14.08 -14.68 17.06
N LEU A 51 13.75 -14.11 15.90
CA LEU A 51 12.37 -14.00 15.42
C LEU A 51 11.76 -15.37 15.09
N ALA A 52 12.51 -16.26 14.48
CA ALA A 52 12.06 -17.63 14.18
C ALA A 52 11.76 -18.42 15.47
N THR A 53 12.64 -18.32 16.48
CA THR A 53 12.43 -18.94 17.80
C THR A 53 11.18 -18.37 18.47
N ARG A 54 11.02 -17.02 18.47
CA ARG A 54 9.81 -16.41 19.04
C ARG A 54 8.55 -16.82 18.27
N TRP A 55 8.62 -16.94 16.95
CA TRP A 55 7.48 -17.38 16.13
C TRP A 55 7.09 -18.82 16.43
N GLN A 56 8.07 -19.65 16.74
CA GLN A 56 7.85 -21.03 17.15
C GLN A 56 7.27 -21.13 18.57
N ASP A 57 7.88 -20.49 19.57
CA ASP A 57 7.65 -20.81 20.97
C ASP A 57 7.02 -19.68 21.80
N GLY A 58 6.86 -18.47 21.27
CA GLY A 58 6.45 -17.33 22.08
C GLY A 58 5.46 -16.37 21.45
N TYR A 59 5.20 -16.51 20.15
CA TYR A 59 4.26 -15.64 19.45
C TYR A 59 2.84 -16.24 19.49
N ASP A 60 1.88 -15.44 19.94
CA ASP A 60 0.47 -15.81 20.02
C ASP A 60 -0.31 -15.34 18.80
N TRP A 61 -0.39 -16.20 17.77
CA TRP A 61 -1.22 -15.92 16.60
C TRP A 61 -2.69 -15.76 16.96
N ARG A 62 -3.23 -16.57 17.87
CA ARG A 62 -4.66 -16.49 18.25
C ARG A 62 -5.00 -15.14 18.88
N GLY A 63 -4.09 -14.60 19.70
CA GLY A 63 -4.22 -13.24 20.23
C GLY A 63 -4.13 -12.16 19.15
N ALA A 64 -3.24 -12.32 18.17
CA ALA A 64 -3.14 -11.42 17.00
C ALA A 64 -4.39 -11.53 16.10
N GLU A 65 -4.83 -12.74 15.80
CA GLU A 65 -6.04 -13.01 15.02
C GLU A 65 -7.29 -12.39 15.68
N ALA A 66 -7.43 -12.51 17.00
CA ALA A 66 -8.52 -11.89 17.75
C ALA A 66 -8.50 -10.35 17.60
N LYS A 67 -7.32 -9.71 17.71
CA LYS A 67 -7.17 -8.26 17.48
C LYS A 67 -7.49 -7.85 16.05
N LEU A 68 -7.07 -8.63 15.05
CA LEU A 68 -7.42 -8.38 13.66
C LEU A 68 -8.93 -8.51 13.42
N ASN A 69 -9.61 -9.38 14.16
CA ASN A 69 -11.06 -9.57 14.10
C ASN A 69 -11.87 -8.48 14.83
N GLU A 70 -11.23 -7.60 15.61
CA GLU A 70 -11.86 -6.37 16.12
C GLU A 70 -12.12 -5.34 15.01
N LEU A 71 -11.42 -5.44 13.88
CA LEU A 71 -11.64 -4.61 12.71
C LEU A 71 -12.97 -5.01 12.03
N PRO A 72 -13.67 -4.04 11.41
CA PRO A 72 -14.87 -4.35 10.64
C PRO A 72 -14.49 -5.00 9.29
N ASN A 73 -14.15 -6.28 9.35
CA ASN A 73 -13.75 -7.10 8.20
C ASN A 73 -14.96 -7.57 7.42
N PHE A 74 -14.87 -7.52 6.11
CA PHE A 74 -15.89 -7.97 5.18
C PHE A 74 -15.28 -8.76 4.03
N MET A 75 -16.11 -9.57 3.38
CA MET A 75 -15.81 -10.27 2.14
C MET A 75 -16.90 -9.98 1.12
N THR A 76 -16.51 -9.78 -0.13
CA THR A 76 -17.44 -9.73 -1.25
C THR A 76 -16.79 -10.29 -2.51
N GLN A 77 -17.61 -10.71 -3.46
CA GLN A 77 -17.13 -11.14 -4.77
C GLN A 77 -17.21 -9.98 -5.76
N VAL A 78 -16.10 -9.75 -6.49
CA VAL A 78 -15.99 -8.72 -7.51
C VAL A 78 -15.70 -9.36 -8.86
N GLU A 79 -16.48 -9.00 -9.88
CA GLU A 79 -16.22 -9.39 -11.25
C GLU A 79 -15.17 -8.45 -11.85
N VAL A 80 -14.10 -9.02 -12.42
CA VAL A 80 -13.04 -8.29 -13.13
C VAL A 80 -12.98 -8.77 -14.56
N ASP A 81 -12.94 -7.84 -15.52
CA ASP A 81 -13.05 -8.15 -16.93
C ASP A 81 -11.93 -9.09 -17.41
N GLY A 82 -12.34 -10.20 -18.03
CA GLY A 82 -11.42 -11.22 -18.54
C GLY A 82 -10.87 -12.20 -17.50
N PHE A 83 -11.39 -12.16 -16.25
CA PHE A 83 -11.02 -13.07 -15.16
C PHE A 83 -12.25 -13.67 -14.49
N ARG A 84 -12.05 -14.74 -13.73
CA ARG A 84 -13.11 -15.28 -12.85
C ARG A 84 -13.43 -14.28 -11.75
N PRO A 85 -14.66 -14.30 -11.20
CA PRO A 85 -14.98 -13.49 -10.03
C PRO A 85 -14.01 -13.73 -8.89
N ILE A 86 -13.62 -12.66 -8.20
CA ILE A 86 -12.58 -12.64 -7.18
C ILE A 86 -13.22 -12.34 -5.83
N ASP A 87 -12.96 -13.15 -4.82
CA ASP A 87 -13.32 -12.82 -3.45
C ASP A 87 -12.35 -11.79 -2.90
N ILE A 88 -12.87 -10.64 -2.52
CA ILE A 88 -12.10 -9.52 -1.98
C ILE A 88 -12.41 -9.36 -0.51
N HIS A 89 -11.42 -9.60 0.33
CA HIS A 89 -11.41 -9.20 1.74
C HIS A 89 -11.13 -7.70 1.85
N PHE A 90 -11.83 -7.02 2.76
CA PHE A 90 -11.58 -5.61 3.03
C PHE A 90 -12.03 -5.20 4.44
N VAL A 91 -11.36 -4.20 5.00
CA VAL A 91 -11.82 -3.48 6.18
C VAL A 91 -12.71 -2.33 5.72
N HIS A 92 -13.89 -2.18 6.31
CA HIS A 92 -14.79 -1.07 6.02
C HIS A 92 -15.17 -0.33 7.31
N GLN A 93 -14.39 0.66 7.69
CA GLN A 93 -14.66 1.51 8.84
C GLN A 93 -15.56 2.68 8.46
N LYS A 94 -16.80 2.64 8.90
CA LYS A 94 -17.72 3.78 8.76
C LYS A 94 -17.49 4.80 9.86
N SER A 95 -17.53 6.09 9.49
CA SER A 95 -17.65 7.21 10.42
C SER A 95 -19.12 7.45 10.78
N GLU A 96 -19.37 8.00 11.95
CA GLU A 96 -20.70 8.44 12.37
C GLU A 96 -21.13 9.78 11.72
N ALA A 97 -20.17 10.52 11.16
CA ALA A 97 -20.45 11.77 10.46
C ALA A 97 -21.36 11.54 9.25
N GLU A 98 -22.50 12.21 9.20
CA GLU A 98 -23.53 12.05 8.15
C GLU A 98 -22.98 12.20 6.73
N ARG A 99 -21.97 13.09 6.57
CA ARG A 99 -21.37 13.42 5.28
C ARG A 99 -19.89 13.04 5.20
N ALA A 100 -19.51 11.96 5.91
CA ALA A 100 -18.16 11.44 5.82
C ALA A 100 -17.75 11.19 4.36
N ILE A 101 -16.49 11.45 4.04
CA ILE A 101 -15.93 11.31 2.69
C ILE A 101 -15.53 9.84 2.49
N PRO A 102 -15.99 9.17 1.43
CA PRO A 102 -15.51 7.83 1.10
C PRO A 102 -14.03 7.86 0.70
N LEU A 103 -13.20 7.13 1.42
CA LEU A 103 -11.77 7.00 1.19
C LEU A 103 -11.42 5.54 0.91
N LEU A 104 -10.84 5.27 -0.24
CA LEU A 104 -10.21 4.00 -0.56
C LEU A 104 -8.73 4.09 -0.18
N PHE A 105 -8.32 3.29 0.80
CA PHE A 105 -6.91 3.11 1.17
C PHE A 105 -6.34 1.88 0.48
N VAL A 106 -5.25 2.03 -0.24
CA VAL A 106 -4.63 0.94 -1.01
C VAL A 106 -3.20 0.71 -0.55
N HIS A 107 -2.95 -0.46 0.02
CA HIS A 107 -1.64 -0.90 0.49
C HIS A 107 -0.72 -1.35 -0.65
N GLY A 108 0.51 -1.76 -0.30
CA GLY A 108 1.50 -2.29 -1.21
C GLY A 108 2.13 -3.62 -0.81
N TRP A 109 3.38 -3.86 -1.24
CA TRP A 109 4.21 -5.01 -0.88
C TRP A 109 5.52 -4.52 -0.22
N PRO A 110 5.96 -5.14 0.88
CA PRO A 110 5.36 -6.25 1.61
C PRO A 110 4.32 -5.81 2.66
N GLY A 111 3.48 -4.86 2.32
CA GLY A 111 2.38 -4.39 3.15
C GLY A 111 1.12 -5.26 3.06
N SER A 112 0.08 -4.84 3.76
CA SER A 112 -1.24 -5.46 3.72
C SER A 112 -2.31 -4.50 4.24
N PHE A 113 -3.56 -4.96 4.32
CA PHE A 113 -4.66 -4.20 4.88
C PHE A 113 -4.41 -3.67 6.31
N ILE A 114 -3.49 -4.27 7.06
CA ILE A 114 -3.20 -3.80 8.44
C ILE A 114 -2.53 -2.43 8.49
N GLU A 115 -1.91 -1.96 7.41
CA GLU A 115 -1.30 -0.63 7.36
C GLU A 115 -2.30 0.48 7.70
N VAL A 116 -3.59 0.26 7.41
CA VAL A 116 -4.65 1.25 7.69
C VAL A 116 -5.01 1.33 9.18
N THR A 117 -4.68 0.32 9.98
CA THR A 117 -5.24 0.17 11.34
C THR A 117 -5.00 1.37 12.24
N LYS A 118 -3.79 1.94 12.19
CA LYS A 118 -3.44 3.14 12.97
C LYS A 118 -4.09 4.43 12.43
N LEU A 119 -4.51 4.44 11.17
CA LEU A 119 -5.24 5.57 10.56
C LEU A 119 -6.72 5.57 10.91
N LEU A 120 -7.34 4.39 11.08
CA LEU A 120 -8.79 4.27 11.25
C LEU A 120 -9.37 5.17 12.33
N PRO A 121 -8.84 5.21 13.58
CA PRO A 121 -9.37 6.07 14.64
C PRO A 121 -9.23 7.56 14.29
N LEU A 122 -8.13 7.97 13.64
CA LEU A 122 -7.85 9.35 13.27
C LEU A 122 -8.78 9.85 12.16
N LEU A 123 -9.15 8.98 11.22
CA LEU A 123 -9.99 9.32 10.07
C LEU A 123 -11.48 9.17 10.37
N LYS A 124 -11.87 8.20 11.20
CA LYS A 124 -13.26 7.97 11.58
C LYS A 124 -13.86 9.15 12.35
N SER A 125 -13.12 9.66 13.33
CA SER A 125 -13.54 10.74 14.22
C SER A 125 -12.90 12.09 13.90
N GLY A 126 -12.12 12.17 12.83
CA GLY A 126 -11.44 13.38 12.37
C GLY A 126 -12.42 14.44 11.84
N SER A 127 -11.89 15.62 11.56
CA SER A 127 -12.67 16.73 10.99
C SER A 127 -11.87 17.39 9.85
N PRO A 128 -12.13 17.04 8.57
CA PRO A 128 -13.21 16.17 8.07
C PRO A 128 -13.06 14.70 8.44
N ALA A 129 -14.19 13.99 8.51
CA ALA A 129 -14.28 12.57 8.77
C ALA A 129 -14.40 11.74 7.47
N PHE A 130 -13.94 10.50 7.54
CA PHE A 130 -13.92 9.59 6.37
C PHE A 130 -14.60 8.26 6.67
N HIS A 131 -15.30 7.71 5.67
CA HIS A 131 -15.58 6.28 5.58
C HIS A 131 -14.38 5.63 4.91
N VAL A 132 -13.70 4.71 5.58
CA VAL A 132 -12.47 4.10 5.07
C VAL A 132 -12.74 2.69 4.58
N VAL A 133 -12.37 2.41 3.33
CA VAL A 133 -12.37 1.09 2.72
C VAL A 133 -10.93 0.70 2.42
N ALA A 134 -10.44 -0.37 3.04
CA ALA A 134 -9.08 -0.86 2.86
C ALA A 134 -9.10 -2.34 2.44
N PRO A 135 -9.06 -2.65 1.14
CA PRO A 135 -9.04 -4.02 0.65
C PRO A 135 -7.70 -4.71 0.94
N SER A 136 -7.73 -6.01 1.16
CA SER A 136 -6.61 -6.86 0.76
C SER A 136 -6.62 -6.91 -0.77
N LEU A 137 -5.54 -6.48 -1.41
CA LEU A 137 -5.43 -6.57 -2.86
C LEU A 137 -5.53 -8.04 -3.32
N PRO A 138 -6.04 -8.36 -4.53
CA PRO A 138 -5.93 -9.69 -5.11
C PRO A 138 -4.51 -10.24 -4.97
N ASN A 139 -4.34 -11.50 -4.61
CA ASN A 139 -3.07 -12.15 -4.26
C ASN A 139 -2.46 -11.77 -2.89
N PHE A 140 -3.15 -10.97 -2.07
CA PHE A 140 -2.66 -10.54 -0.75
C PHE A 140 -3.68 -10.88 0.34
N GLY A 141 -3.18 -11.06 1.56
CA GLY A 141 -3.98 -11.25 2.75
C GLY A 141 -5.07 -12.30 2.57
N PHE A 142 -6.32 -11.94 2.80
CA PHE A 142 -7.44 -12.88 2.76
C PHE A 142 -8.28 -12.79 1.48
N SER A 143 -7.82 -12.04 0.48
CA SER A 143 -8.41 -12.04 -0.86
C SER A 143 -7.94 -13.22 -1.70
N SER A 144 -8.73 -13.60 -2.72
CA SER A 144 -8.40 -14.71 -3.62
C SER A 144 -7.08 -14.51 -4.37
N GLY A 145 -6.40 -15.62 -4.60
CA GLY A 145 -5.26 -15.70 -5.51
C GLY A 145 -5.66 -15.81 -6.96
N ILE A 146 -5.00 -15.02 -7.82
CA ILE A 146 -5.19 -15.07 -9.27
C ILE A 146 -4.23 -16.09 -9.86
N LYS A 147 -4.77 -17.06 -10.59
CA LYS A 147 -3.97 -18.13 -11.24
C LYS A 147 -3.79 -17.90 -12.74
N GLU A 148 -4.65 -17.07 -13.33
CA GLU A 148 -4.58 -16.70 -14.74
C GLU A 148 -3.54 -15.59 -14.97
N PRO A 149 -2.68 -15.67 -15.99
CA PRO A 149 -1.71 -14.62 -16.30
C PRO A 149 -2.41 -13.36 -16.86
N GLY A 150 -1.74 -12.21 -16.74
CA GLY A 150 -2.17 -10.95 -17.28
C GLY A 150 -3.03 -10.08 -16.34
N PHE A 151 -3.12 -10.43 -15.05
CA PHE A 151 -3.81 -9.61 -14.04
C PHE A 151 -2.92 -8.42 -13.67
N SER A 152 -2.97 -7.39 -14.48
CA SER A 152 -2.13 -6.19 -14.39
C SER A 152 -2.73 -5.10 -13.47
N LEU A 153 -2.05 -3.97 -13.35
CA LEU A 153 -2.51 -2.80 -12.59
C LEU A 153 -3.90 -2.30 -13.03
N GLN A 154 -4.25 -2.46 -14.31
CA GLN A 154 -5.59 -2.17 -14.81
C GLN A 154 -6.67 -2.94 -14.05
N HIS A 155 -6.44 -4.22 -13.81
CA HIS A 155 -7.40 -5.11 -13.17
C HIS A 155 -7.42 -4.94 -11.64
N TYR A 156 -6.28 -4.62 -11.02
CA TYR A 156 -6.25 -4.20 -9.60
C TYR A 156 -7.10 -2.94 -9.39
N ALA A 157 -6.95 -1.96 -10.28
CA ALA A 157 -7.73 -0.73 -10.23
C ALA A 157 -9.24 -0.99 -10.43
N GLU A 158 -9.59 -1.86 -11.38
CA GLU A 158 -10.97 -2.28 -11.64
C GLU A 158 -11.58 -2.98 -10.43
N ALA A 159 -10.87 -3.92 -9.81
CA ALA A 159 -11.34 -4.63 -8.62
C ALA A 159 -11.64 -3.64 -7.47
N CYS A 160 -10.72 -2.71 -7.20
CA CYS A 160 -10.90 -1.67 -6.18
C CYS A 160 -12.06 -0.72 -6.51
N HIS A 161 -12.17 -0.27 -7.76
CA HIS A 161 -13.27 0.59 -8.20
C HIS A 161 -14.63 -0.10 -8.05
N LYS A 162 -14.75 -1.33 -8.55
CA LYS A 162 -16.00 -2.11 -8.46
C LYS A 162 -16.38 -2.41 -7.01
N LEU A 163 -15.40 -2.64 -6.11
CA LEU A 163 -15.64 -2.73 -4.68
C LEU A 163 -16.29 -1.45 -4.14
N MET A 164 -15.74 -0.27 -4.44
CA MET A 164 -16.32 1.00 -4.01
C MET A 164 -17.74 1.19 -4.54
N LYS A 165 -18.00 0.82 -5.79
CA LYS A 165 -19.34 0.88 -6.40
C LYS A 165 -20.35 -0.06 -5.71
N GLN A 166 -19.94 -1.28 -5.36
CA GLN A 166 -20.80 -2.24 -4.61
C GLN A 166 -21.16 -1.71 -3.21
N LEU A 167 -20.28 -0.92 -2.60
CA LEU A 167 -20.53 -0.26 -1.31
C LEU A 167 -21.41 0.99 -1.43
N GLY A 168 -21.84 1.35 -2.63
CA GLY A 168 -22.68 2.52 -2.91
C GLY A 168 -21.90 3.84 -2.96
N TYR A 169 -20.60 3.79 -3.14
CA TYR A 169 -19.74 4.98 -3.30
C TYR A 169 -19.51 5.28 -4.78
N ASP A 170 -20.38 6.12 -5.36
CA ASP A 170 -20.26 6.54 -6.76
C ASP A 170 -19.06 7.44 -7.00
N GLU A 171 -18.78 8.32 -6.06
CA GLU A 171 -17.60 9.17 -6.02
C GLU A 171 -16.85 8.95 -4.71
N TYR A 172 -15.52 8.94 -4.80
CA TYR A 172 -14.62 8.70 -3.65
C TYR A 172 -13.26 9.37 -3.87
N VAL A 173 -12.46 9.35 -2.82
CA VAL A 173 -11.06 9.78 -2.86
C VAL A 173 -10.16 8.59 -2.51
N THR A 174 -8.87 8.69 -2.84
CA THR A 174 -7.94 7.58 -2.62
C THR A 174 -6.72 8.03 -1.82
N GLN A 175 -6.13 7.08 -1.08
CA GLN A 175 -4.80 7.20 -0.49
C GLN A 175 -4.03 5.92 -0.81
N GLY A 176 -2.75 6.04 -1.16
CA GLY A 176 -1.91 4.88 -1.42
C GLY A 176 -0.42 5.20 -1.50
N GLY A 177 0.37 4.28 -0.97
CA GLY A 177 1.82 4.19 -1.14
C GLY A 177 2.19 2.92 -1.88
N ASP A 178 3.44 2.71 -2.24
CA ASP A 178 3.94 1.52 -2.94
C ASP A 178 3.07 1.10 -4.14
N TRP A 179 2.59 -0.16 -4.20
CA TRP A 179 1.63 -0.58 -5.24
C TRP A 179 0.33 0.21 -5.17
N GLY A 180 -0.06 0.68 -3.97
CA GLY A 180 -1.19 1.59 -3.82
C GLY A 180 -1.04 2.88 -4.61
N PHE A 181 0.18 3.43 -4.76
CA PHE A 181 0.43 4.55 -5.67
C PHE A 181 0.03 4.19 -7.10
N TYR A 182 0.51 3.08 -7.63
CA TYR A 182 0.22 2.67 -9.01
C TYR A 182 -1.26 2.35 -9.21
N VAL A 183 -1.87 1.65 -8.26
CA VAL A 183 -3.29 1.27 -8.33
C VAL A 183 -4.20 2.48 -8.24
N THR A 184 -3.97 3.43 -7.32
CA THR A 184 -4.80 4.63 -7.20
C THR A 184 -4.68 5.54 -8.42
N ARG A 185 -3.50 5.64 -9.01
CA ARG A 185 -3.31 6.37 -10.26
C ARG A 185 -3.97 5.66 -11.45
N ALA A 186 -3.91 4.33 -11.48
CA ALA A 186 -4.64 3.53 -12.48
C ALA A 186 -6.16 3.73 -12.35
N ILE A 187 -6.70 3.82 -11.14
CA ILE A 187 -8.09 4.19 -10.90
C ILE A 187 -8.39 5.58 -11.47
N GLY A 188 -7.53 6.57 -11.19
CA GLY A 188 -7.70 7.93 -11.71
C GLY A 188 -7.68 8.02 -13.25
N ILE A 189 -6.94 7.14 -13.92
CA ILE A 189 -6.90 7.05 -15.39
C ILE A 189 -8.16 6.39 -15.94
N GLN A 190 -8.63 5.31 -15.32
CA GLN A 190 -9.76 4.52 -15.84
C GLN A 190 -11.13 5.06 -15.41
N TYR A 191 -11.20 5.66 -14.21
CA TYR A 191 -12.47 6.03 -13.56
C TYR A 191 -12.43 7.48 -13.01
N PRO A 192 -12.08 8.50 -13.82
CA PRO A 192 -11.93 9.88 -13.36
C PRO A 192 -13.25 10.49 -12.86
N ASP A 193 -14.39 9.99 -13.36
CA ASP A 193 -15.71 10.43 -12.91
C ASP A 193 -16.02 9.98 -11.47
N SER A 194 -15.40 8.91 -11.01
CA SER A 194 -15.59 8.38 -9.65
C SER A 194 -14.45 8.78 -8.70
N CYS A 195 -13.19 8.71 -9.14
CA CYS A 195 -12.03 9.10 -8.35
C CYS A 195 -11.79 10.61 -8.45
N LYS A 196 -12.17 11.36 -7.41
CA LYS A 196 -12.15 12.84 -7.44
C LYS A 196 -10.81 13.43 -7.01
N ALA A 197 -10.13 12.77 -6.10
CA ALA A 197 -8.81 13.19 -5.62
C ALA A 197 -8.01 11.97 -5.14
N SER A 198 -6.68 12.07 -5.21
CA SER A 198 -5.75 11.05 -4.74
C SER A 198 -4.68 11.69 -3.86
N HIS A 199 -4.37 11.08 -2.73
CA HIS A 199 -3.21 11.42 -1.90
C HIS A 199 -2.22 10.26 -1.95
N VAL A 200 -0.94 10.54 -2.20
CA VAL A 200 0.09 9.50 -2.33
C VAL A 200 1.33 9.86 -1.53
N ASN A 201 1.98 8.86 -0.97
CA ASN A 201 3.22 8.99 -0.21
C ASN A 201 4.44 8.31 -0.88
N LEU A 202 4.25 7.40 -1.84
CA LEU A 202 5.30 7.05 -2.81
C LEU A 202 5.15 7.95 -4.03
N ILE A 203 6.26 8.53 -4.51
CA ILE A 203 6.25 9.42 -5.68
C ILE A 203 7.22 8.86 -6.72
N ARG A 204 6.69 8.23 -7.75
CA ARG A 204 7.45 7.77 -8.92
C ARG A 204 7.24 8.76 -10.07
N ALA A 205 8.19 9.64 -10.26
CA ALA A 205 8.15 10.71 -11.24
C ALA A 205 9.51 10.90 -11.90
N HIS A 206 9.51 11.45 -13.10
CA HIS A 206 10.70 11.76 -13.86
C HIS A 206 10.95 13.28 -13.95
N ALA A 207 12.17 13.66 -14.25
CA ALA A 207 12.50 15.06 -14.50
C ALA A 207 11.55 15.66 -15.56
N PRO A 208 11.10 16.92 -15.36
CA PRO A 208 10.19 17.55 -16.28
C PRO A 208 10.83 17.76 -17.66
N GLU A 209 10.11 17.40 -18.71
CA GLU A 209 10.53 17.52 -20.09
C GLU A 209 10.03 18.83 -20.71
N TRP A 210 10.85 19.50 -21.50
CA TRP A 210 10.50 20.75 -22.18
C TRP A 210 9.23 20.66 -23.02
N LYS A 211 9.02 19.53 -23.69
CA LYS A 211 7.84 19.33 -24.56
C LYS A 211 6.53 19.14 -23.79
N LYS A 212 6.60 18.58 -22.57
CA LYS A 212 5.42 18.21 -21.80
C LYS A 212 5.12 19.24 -20.68
N ASN A 213 6.17 19.74 -20.03
CA ASN A 213 6.08 20.59 -18.82
C ASN A 213 7.11 21.75 -18.89
N PRO A 214 6.98 22.70 -19.85
CA PRO A 214 8.04 23.70 -20.13
C PRO A 214 8.36 24.59 -18.93
N LEU A 215 7.38 25.00 -18.14
CA LEU A 215 7.60 25.82 -16.95
C LEU A 215 8.32 25.05 -15.83
N LEU A 216 7.93 23.79 -15.59
CA LEU A 216 8.62 22.93 -14.61
C LEU A 216 10.04 22.59 -15.10
N ALA A 217 10.24 22.37 -16.40
CA ALA A 217 11.56 22.13 -16.98
C ALA A 217 12.47 23.36 -16.86
N LEU A 218 11.92 24.57 -17.03
CA LEU A 218 12.64 25.79 -16.79
C LEU A 218 13.02 25.94 -15.31
N GLN A 219 12.07 25.70 -14.41
CA GLN A 219 12.31 25.74 -12.96
C GLN A 219 13.40 24.73 -12.57
N HIS A 220 13.27 23.48 -13.01
CA HIS A 220 14.24 22.41 -12.79
C HIS A 220 15.67 22.78 -13.23
N LYS A 221 15.80 23.52 -14.34
CA LYS A 221 17.09 23.90 -14.90
C LYS A 221 17.72 25.12 -14.21
N LEU A 222 16.91 26.08 -13.77
CA LEU A 222 17.38 27.36 -13.26
C LEU A 222 17.61 27.38 -11.76
N PHE A 223 16.85 26.60 -10.99
CA PHE A 223 16.91 26.63 -9.53
C PHE A 223 17.62 25.39 -8.98
N PRO A 224 18.57 25.58 -8.05
CA PRO A 224 19.21 24.46 -7.38
C PRO A 224 18.19 23.70 -6.50
N TYR A 225 18.40 22.42 -6.35
CA TYR A 225 17.65 21.61 -5.39
C TYR A 225 18.02 21.97 -3.95
N SER A 226 17.01 21.93 -3.07
CA SER A 226 17.21 22.02 -1.63
C SER A 226 18.04 20.85 -1.12
N ASP A 227 18.59 20.97 0.10
CA ASP A 227 19.35 19.86 0.69
C ASP A 227 18.46 18.64 0.95
N ALA A 228 17.18 18.83 1.32
CA ALA A 228 16.21 17.73 1.43
C ALA A 228 15.99 17.01 0.09
N GLU A 229 15.87 17.74 -1.02
CA GLU A 229 15.75 17.15 -2.36
C GLU A 229 17.00 16.41 -2.81
N LYS A 230 18.21 16.93 -2.49
CA LYS A 230 19.48 16.24 -2.77
C LYS A 230 19.60 14.93 -1.97
N ASN A 231 19.34 14.99 -0.66
CA ASN A 231 19.32 13.81 0.21
C ASN A 231 18.29 12.78 -0.28
N GLY A 232 17.15 13.24 -0.78
CA GLY A 232 16.12 12.39 -1.39
C GLY A 232 16.61 11.68 -2.65
N LEU A 233 17.37 12.37 -3.50
CA LEU A 233 17.98 11.75 -4.68
C LEU A 233 19.06 10.73 -4.29
N GLU A 234 19.86 11.01 -3.26
CA GLU A 234 20.85 10.07 -2.71
C GLU A 234 20.16 8.83 -2.13
N ARG A 235 19.07 9.00 -1.38
CA ARG A 235 18.25 7.88 -0.87
C ARG A 235 17.70 7.04 -2.01
N SER A 236 17.17 7.67 -3.06
CA SER A 236 16.65 7.00 -4.24
C SER A 236 17.75 6.22 -4.98
N ALA A 237 18.95 6.80 -5.11
CA ALA A 237 20.10 6.14 -5.74
C ALA A 237 20.60 4.95 -4.89
N TRP A 238 20.64 5.09 -3.56
CA TRP A 238 20.96 3.97 -2.67
C TRP A 238 19.97 2.81 -2.87
N PHE A 239 18.66 3.11 -2.88
CA PHE A 239 17.65 2.07 -3.09
C PHE A 239 17.81 1.35 -4.45
N GLU A 240 18.04 2.09 -5.52
CA GLU A 240 18.24 1.50 -6.86
C GLU A 240 19.48 0.59 -6.90
N ASN A 241 20.59 0.95 -6.24
CA ASN A 241 21.85 0.24 -6.30
C ASN A 241 21.96 -0.90 -5.28
N GLU A 242 21.46 -0.69 -4.06
CA GLU A 242 21.69 -1.58 -2.92
C GLU A 242 20.41 -2.29 -2.43
N GLY A 243 19.24 -1.66 -2.57
CA GLY A 243 17.97 -2.15 -2.00
C GLY A 243 17.02 -2.83 -2.99
N SER A 244 17.28 -2.81 -4.31
CA SER A 244 16.29 -3.18 -5.32
C SER A 244 16.36 -4.63 -5.84
N GLY A 245 17.28 -5.46 -5.34
CA GLY A 245 17.51 -6.83 -5.82
C GLY A 245 16.23 -7.69 -5.80
N TYR A 246 15.43 -7.57 -4.75
CA TYR A 246 14.13 -8.25 -4.63
C TYR A 246 13.18 -7.93 -5.80
N ASN A 247 13.15 -6.66 -6.21
CA ASN A 247 12.29 -6.18 -7.30
C ASN A 247 12.69 -6.84 -8.62
N LEU A 248 14.01 -6.90 -8.91
CA LEU A 248 14.51 -7.56 -10.11
C LEU A 248 14.10 -9.04 -10.16
N GLN A 249 14.25 -9.74 -9.03
CA GLN A 249 13.86 -11.15 -8.92
C GLN A 249 12.33 -11.32 -9.12
N GLN A 250 11.51 -10.53 -8.43
CA GLN A 250 10.05 -10.65 -8.47
C GLN A 250 9.46 -10.22 -9.83
N ARG A 251 10.04 -9.23 -10.50
CA ARG A 251 9.55 -8.76 -11.80
C ARG A 251 9.96 -9.62 -12.99
N THR A 252 10.93 -10.52 -12.83
CA THR A 252 11.44 -11.37 -13.93
C THR A 252 11.09 -12.85 -13.75
N LYS A 253 11.31 -13.40 -12.57
CA LYS A 253 11.11 -14.82 -12.26
C LYS A 253 10.42 -15.01 -10.90
N PRO A 254 9.17 -14.50 -10.72
CA PRO A 254 8.47 -14.58 -9.44
C PRO A 254 8.22 -16.00 -8.95
N GLN A 255 8.00 -16.96 -9.86
CA GLN A 255 7.77 -18.35 -9.49
C GLN A 255 9.02 -18.99 -8.84
N THR A 256 10.23 -18.59 -9.25
CA THR A 256 11.47 -19.16 -8.71
C THR A 256 11.64 -18.84 -7.23
N ILE A 257 11.48 -17.56 -6.83
CA ILE A 257 11.51 -17.17 -5.42
C ILE A 257 10.28 -17.71 -4.68
N GLY A 258 9.16 -17.88 -5.38
CA GLY A 258 7.91 -18.40 -4.82
C GLY A 258 8.06 -19.77 -4.14
N TYR A 259 8.95 -20.65 -4.61
CA TYR A 259 9.23 -21.92 -3.94
C TYR A 259 9.80 -21.70 -2.54
N ALA A 260 10.76 -20.80 -2.38
CA ALA A 260 11.34 -20.50 -1.07
C ALA A 260 10.31 -19.86 -0.13
N LEU A 261 9.57 -18.86 -0.63
CA LEU A 261 8.58 -18.13 0.17
C LEU A 261 7.39 -18.99 0.61
N ALA A 262 7.01 -19.99 -0.19
CA ALA A 262 5.90 -20.89 0.13
C ALA A 262 6.32 -22.08 1.01
N ASP A 263 7.55 -22.50 0.91
CA ASP A 263 8.03 -23.68 1.66
C ASP A 263 8.63 -23.31 3.02
N SER A 264 9.45 -22.24 3.07
CA SER A 264 10.21 -21.90 4.27
C SER A 264 9.66 -20.66 4.96
N PRO A 265 9.12 -20.79 6.19
CA PRO A 265 8.71 -19.62 6.98
C PRO A 265 9.91 -18.72 7.31
N VAL A 266 11.12 -19.28 7.48
CA VAL A 266 12.34 -18.51 7.74
C VAL A 266 12.77 -17.72 6.49
N ALA A 267 12.59 -18.28 5.28
CA ALA A 267 12.87 -17.53 4.05
C ALA A 267 11.89 -16.36 3.88
N LEU A 268 10.61 -16.59 4.13
CA LEU A 268 9.59 -15.51 4.10
C LEU A 268 9.89 -14.45 5.17
N LEU A 269 10.24 -14.88 6.38
CA LEU A 269 10.62 -13.99 7.48
C LEU A 269 11.80 -13.10 7.06
N ALA A 270 12.91 -13.66 6.63
CA ALA A 270 14.10 -12.90 6.24
C ALA A 270 13.80 -11.97 5.05
N TRP A 271 13.03 -12.45 4.04
CA TRP A 271 12.67 -11.70 2.85
C TRP A 271 11.83 -10.44 3.14
N ILE A 272 10.92 -10.51 4.10
CA ILE A 272 10.08 -9.38 4.50
C ILE A 272 10.77 -8.52 5.56
N TYR A 273 11.43 -9.12 6.55
CA TYR A 273 12.06 -8.40 7.67
C TYR A 273 13.12 -7.40 7.20
N GLU A 274 13.93 -7.77 6.21
CA GLU A 274 14.86 -6.83 5.57
C GLU A 274 14.16 -5.54 5.12
N LYS A 275 12.95 -5.66 4.52
CA LYS A 275 12.19 -4.49 4.03
C LYS A 275 11.60 -3.68 5.18
N LEU A 276 11.13 -4.36 6.22
CA LEU A 276 10.63 -3.66 7.41
C LEU A 276 11.73 -2.83 8.08
N HIS A 277 12.98 -3.31 8.06
CA HIS A 277 14.13 -2.57 8.56
C HIS A 277 14.56 -1.44 7.63
N ASP A 278 14.89 -1.75 6.37
CA ASP A 278 15.56 -0.82 5.46
C ASP A 278 14.65 0.28 4.90
N TRP A 279 13.33 0.06 4.93
CA TRP A 279 12.36 0.96 4.35
C TRP A 279 11.65 1.84 5.38
N THR A 280 11.94 1.67 6.66
CA THR A 280 11.45 2.54 7.74
C THR A 280 12.50 3.56 8.18
N ASP A 281 12.04 4.60 8.84
CA ASP A 281 12.90 5.63 9.43
C ASP A 281 13.13 5.32 10.91
N SER A 282 13.90 4.26 11.18
CA SER A 282 14.21 3.81 12.55
C SER A 282 12.96 3.50 13.38
N TYR A 283 11.89 3.00 12.73
CA TYR A 283 10.68 2.61 13.45
C TYR A 283 11.02 1.45 14.42
N PRO A 284 10.62 1.55 15.70
CA PRO A 284 10.98 0.55 16.72
C PRO A 284 10.06 -0.67 16.64
N TRP A 285 10.22 -1.44 15.57
CA TRP A 285 9.45 -2.68 15.38
C TRP A 285 9.57 -3.60 16.58
N THR A 286 8.45 -3.99 17.16
CA THR A 286 8.42 -5.11 18.10
C THR A 286 8.41 -6.44 17.35
N ASP A 287 8.95 -7.49 17.99
CA ASP A 287 8.94 -8.83 17.40
C ASP A 287 7.53 -9.29 17.04
N ASP A 288 6.53 -8.97 17.85
CA ASP A 288 5.14 -9.36 17.60
C ASP A 288 4.50 -8.57 16.45
N GLU A 289 4.85 -7.29 16.24
CA GLU A 289 4.43 -6.55 15.04
C GLU A 289 5.02 -7.19 13.78
N ILE A 290 6.32 -7.52 13.79
CA ILE A 290 7.00 -8.20 12.67
C ILE A 290 6.32 -9.54 12.39
N LEU A 291 6.12 -10.37 13.42
CA LEU A 291 5.56 -11.70 13.26
C LEU A 291 4.08 -11.66 12.84
N THR A 292 3.30 -10.69 13.32
CA THR A 292 1.92 -10.47 12.83
C THR A 292 1.92 -10.12 11.34
N TRP A 293 2.81 -9.20 10.92
CA TRP A 293 2.96 -8.78 9.53
C TRP A 293 3.27 -9.96 8.61
N ILE A 294 4.25 -10.78 9.01
CA ILE A 294 4.70 -11.94 8.24
C ILE A 294 3.67 -13.07 8.27
N SER A 295 2.98 -13.28 9.40
CA SER A 295 1.95 -14.31 9.53
C SER A 295 0.75 -14.05 8.61
N ILE A 296 0.38 -12.80 8.34
CA ILE A 296 -0.64 -12.45 7.35
C ILE A 296 -0.23 -12.92 5.94
N TYR A 297 1.07 -12.86 5.61
CA TYR A 297 1.60 -13.41 4.35
C TYR A 297 1.61 -14.93 4.37
N TRP A 298 2.07 -15.52 5.47
CA TRP A 298 2.14 -16.98 5.60
C TRP A 298 0.78 -17.65 5.50
N PHE A 299 -0.22 -17.07 6.17
CA PHE A 299 -1.61 -17.57 6.17
C PHE A 299 -2.49 -16.92 5.10
N SER A 300 -1.91 -16.26 4.11
CA SER A 300 -2.66 -15.66 3.02
C SER A 300 -3.52 -16.69 2.29
N ALA A 301 -4.78 -16.33 2.00
CA ALA A 301 -5.69 -17.17 1.22
C ALA A 301 -5.15 -17.51 -0.18
N ALA A 302 -4.32 -16.63 -0.73
CA ALA A 302 -3.63 -16.83 -2.00
C ALA A 302 -2.33 -17.63 -1.89
N GLY A 303 -1.86 -17.88 -0.66
CA GLY A 303 -0.56 -18.46 -0.33
C GLY A 303 0.56 -17.42 -0.25
N PRO A 304 1.68 -17.74 0.46
CA PRO A 304 2.74 -16.79 0.81
C PRO A 304 3.44 -16.14 -0.39
N ALA A 305 3.46 -16.82 -1.53
CA ALA A 305 4.17 -16.38 -2.72
C ALA A 305 3.30 -15.65 -3.76
N ALA A 306 1.97 -15.60 -3.58
CA ALA A 306 1.10 -15.08 -4.64
C ALA A 306 1.31 -13.59 -4.91
N SER A 307 1.58 -12.81 -3.87
CA SER A 307 1.72 -11.35 -3.92
C SER A 307 2.86 -10.88 -4.82
N VAL A 308 3.94 -11.67 -4.97
CA VAL A 308 5.10 -11.25 -5.79
C VAL A 308 4.79 -11.22 -7.28
N ARG A 309 3.68 -11.81 -7.72
CA ARG A 309 3.25 -11.83 -9.14
C ARG A 309 2.90 -10.43 -9.66
N ILE A 310 2.45 -9.51 -8.81
CA ILE A 310 2.13 -8.13 -9.21
C ILE A 310 3.32 -7.45 -9.88
N TYR A 311 4.54 -7.75 -9.44
CA TYR A 311 5.77 -7.19 -10.01
C TYR A 311 5.97 -7.59 -11.49
N TYR A 312 5.71 -8.85 -11.81
CA TYR A 312 5.81 -9.35 -13.18
C TYR A 312 4.72 -8.74 -14.07
N GLU A 313 3.49 -8.81 -13.62
CA GLU A 313 2.32 -8.36 -14.39
C GLU A 313 2.27 -6.84 -14.58
N ALA A 314 2.92 -6.06 -13.72
CA ALA A 314 2.97 -4.61 -13.81
C ALA A 314 3.93 -4.07 -14.89
N ILE A 315 4.89 -4.88 -15.36
CA ILE A 315 5.88 -4.46 -16.35
C ILE A 315 5.78 -5.21 -17.69
N HIS A 316 5.12 -6.37 -17.70
CA HIS A 316 4.92 -7.14 -18.92
C HIS A 316 3.56 -6.79 -19.54
N VAL A 317 3.57 -6.46 -20.83
CA VAL A 317 2.35 -6.08 -21.54
C VAL A 317 1.43 -7.31 -21.66
N SER A 318 0.20 -7.16 -21.18
CA SER A 318 -0.85 -8.16 -21.33
C SER A 318 -1.85 -7.73 -22.39
N PRO A 319 -2.30 -8.64 -23.29
CA PRO A 319 -3.40 -8.35 -24.22
C PRO A 319 -4.70 -7.96 -23.52
N LYS A 320 -4.86 -8.32 -22.26
CA LYS A 320 -6.02 -7.97 -21.41
C LYS A 320 -5.95 -6.55 -20.85
N ALA A 321 -4.79 -5.88 -20.90
CA ALA A 321 -4.56 -4.55 -20.32
C ALA A 321 -4.36 -3.51 -21.42
N THR A 322 -5.44 -2.97 -21.92
CA THR A 322 -5.42 -2.03 -23.07
C THR A 322 -5.24 -0.56 -22.67
N VAL A 323 -5.69 -0.18 -21.47
CA VAL A 323 -5.63 1.20 -20.96
C VAL A 323 -4.35 1.44 -20.16
N ILE A 324 -3.93 0.46 -19.36
CA ILE A 324 -2.71 0.51 -18.55
C ILE A 324 -1.84 -0.70 -18.89
N PRO A 325 -1.13 -0.66 -20.01
CA PRO A 325 -0.34 -1.79 -20.48
C PRO A 325 0.83 -2.13 -19.56
N THR A 326 1.40 -1.14 -18.86
CA THR A 326 2.43 -1.30 -17.85
C THR A 326 2.35 -0.20 -16.80
N ARG A 327 3.09 -0.35 -15.69
CA ARG A 327 3.15 0.67 -14.62
C ARG A 327 3.61 2.05 -15.11
N VAL A 328 4.40 2.11 -16.17
CA VAL A 328 4.91 3.39 -16.73
C VAL A 328 3.76 4.34 -17.12
N ARG A 329 2.59 3.81 -17.49
CA ARG A 329 1.42 4.66 -17.80
C ARG A 329 0.93 5.43 -16.57
N THR A 330 1.07 4.87 -15.37
CA THR A 330 0.65 5.51 -14.11
C THR A 330 1.65 6.57 -13.61
N GLU A 331 2.86 6.57 -14.11
CA GLU A 331 3.91 7.57 -13.81
C GLU A 331 3.82 8.82 -14.71
N GLN A 332 2.80 8.90 -15.57
CA GLN A 332 2.55 10.02 -16.47
C GLN A 332 1.45 10.95 -15.94
N TRP A 333 1.25 12.08 -16.60
CA TRP A 333 0.22 13.06 -16.25
C TRP A 333 -1.19 12.45 -16.27
N VAL A 334 -1.95 12.66 -15.17
CA VAL A 334 -3.38 12.31 -15.04
C VAL A 334 -4.14 13.62 -14.77
N PRO A 335 -4.94 14.12 -15.75
CA PRO A 335 -5.46 15.49 -15.71
C PRO A 335 -6.64 15.70 -14.75
N ASP A 336 -7.50 14.68 -14.58
CA ASP A 336 -8.84 14.89 -14.04
C ASP A 336 -8.97 14.60 -12.55
N VAL A 337 -7.90 14.13 -11.91
CA VAL A 337 -7.87 13.78 -10.50
C VAL A 337 -6.96 14.74 -9.75
N LYS A 338 -7.50 15.46 -8.75
CA LYS A 338 -6.69 16.32 -7.87
C LYS A 338 -5.67 15.48 -7.10
N LEU A 339 -4.43 15.96 -7.04
CA LEU A 339 -3.33 15.20 -6.49
C LEU A 339 -2.73 15.86 -5.24
N GLY A 340 -2.63 15.09 -4.16
CA GLY A 340 -1.84 15.40 -2.97
C GLY A 340 -0.58 14.56 -2.93
N LEU A 341 0.56 15.17 -2.63
CA LEU A 341 1.86 14.52 -2.56
C LEU A 341 2.46 14.70 -1.17
N ALA A 342 2.90 13.59 -0.55
CA ALA A 342 3.59 13.61 0.73
C ALA A 342 5.01 13.04 0.57
N TRP A 343 6.02 13.83 0.94
CA TRP A 343 7.42 13.43 0.92
C TRP A 343 7.88 12.96 2.29
N PHE A 344 8.43 11.74 2.32
CA PHE A 344 9.06 11.13 3.49
C PHE A 344 10.55 10.88 3.19
N PRO A 345 11.48 11.24 4.09
CA PRO A 345 12.91 11.22 3.79
C PRO A 345 13.51 9.82 3.56
N LYS A 346 12.88 8.77 4.13
CA LYS A 346 13.31 7.38 3.98
C LYS A 346 12.42 6.53 3.06
N GLU A 347 11.60 7.20 2.23
CA GLU A 347 10.88 6.51 1.15
C GLU A 347 11.86 5.93 0.11
N LEU A 348 11.43 4.97 -0.71
CA LEU A 348 12.25 4.29 -1.73
C LEU A 348 12.54 5.18 -2.94
N SER A 349 11.68 6.16 -3.18
CA SER A 349 11.81 7.14 -4.24
C SER A 349 11.41 8.51 -3.73
N VAL A 350 12.39 9.39 -3.58
CA VAL A 350 12.22 10.76 -3.06
C VAL A 350 12.68 11.75 -4.13
N PRO A 351 11.92 11.93 -5.22
CA PRO A 351 12.28 12.85 -6.28
C PRO A 351 12.08 14.31 -5.85
N PRO A 352 12.76 15.28 -6.49
CA PRO A 352 12.49 16.69 -6.31
C PRO A 352 11.01 17.04 -6.56
N LYS A 353 10.50 18.08 -5.87
CA LYS A 353 9.10 18.50 -5.99
C LYS A 353 8.67 18.81 -7.41
N THR A 354 9.57 19.42 -8.21
CA THR A 354 9.33 19.68 -9.63
C THR A 354 9.04 18.43 -10.44
N TRP A 355 9.61 17.27 -10.06
CA TRP A 355 9.32 16.00 -10.72
C TRP A 355 7.92 15.48 -10.31
N GLY A 356 7.61 15.48 -9.02
CA GLY A 356 6.29 15.07 -8.53
C GLY A 356 5.14 15.84 -9.20
N ARG A 357 5.34 17.14 -9.45
CA ARG A 357 4.38 18.01 -10.13
C ARG A 357 4.11 17.65 -11.59
N THR A 358 4.91 16.78 -12.20
CA THR A 358 4.64 16.26 -13.54
C THR A 358 3.55 15.18 -13.59
N LEU A 359 3.12 14.70 -12.43
CA LEU A 359 2.16 13.60 -12.33
C LEU A 359 0.69 14.03 -12.55
N GLY A 360 0.34 15.29 -12.32
CA GLY A 360 -1.05 15.75 -12.44
C GLY A 360 -1.28 17.12 -11.81
N PRO A 361 -2.54 17.54 -11.64
CA PRO A 361 -2.90 18.78 -10.98
C PRO A 361 -2.66 18.67 -9.47
N VAL A 362 -1.41 18.88 -9.05
CA VAL A 362 -1.00 18.87 -7.64
C VAL A 362 -1.61 20.08 -6.94
N VAL A 363 -2.47 19.84 -5.95
CA VAL A 363 -3.19 20.86 -5.19
C VAL A 363 -2.79 20.89 -3.71
N TYR A 364 -2.10 19.85 -3.25
CA TYR A 364 -1.61 19.73 -1.88
C TYR A 364 -0.22 19.07 -1.88
N GLU A 365 0.66 19.60 -1.06
CA GLU A 365 2.01 19.05 -0.86
C GLU A 365 2.36 19.12 0.62
N SER A 366 2.92 18.05 1.15
CA SER A 366 3.52 18.01 2.49
C SER A 366 4.92 17.43 2.43
N GLU A 367 5.75 17.85 3.37
CA GLU A 367 7.10 17.34 3.57
C GLU A 367 7.30 17.18 5.07
N THR A 368 7.81 16.04 5.47
CA THR A 368 8.10 15.74 6.87
C THR A 368 9.58 15.44 7.05
N PRO A 369 10.19 15.81 8.19
CA PRO A 369 11.59 15.50 8.48
C PRO A 369 11.80 14.04 8.91
N ARG A 370 10.75 13.24 9.04
CA ARG A 370 10.78 11.86 9.54
C ARG A 370 9.86 10.95 8.73
N GLY A 371 10.12 9.65 8.79
CA GLY A 371 9.29 8.60 8.23
C GLY A 371 9.83 8.04 6.92
N GLY A 372 9.40 6.84 6.64
CA GLY A 372 9.81 6.04 5.50
C GLY A 372 8.64 5.53 4.67
N HIS A 373 8.84 4.36 4.12
CA HIS A 373 7.96 3.73 3.16
C HIS A 373 6.59 3.34 3.74
N PHE A 374 6.58 2.80 4.96
CA PHE A 374 5.33 2.40 5.63
C PHE A 374 4.69 3.58 6.38
N ALA A 375 4.57 4.73 5.71
CA ALA A 375 4.16 5.98 6.31
C ALA A 375 2.83 5.92 7.08
N ALA A 376 1.86 5.13 6.60
CA ALA A 376 0.59 4.91 7.28
C ALA A 376 0.73 4.18 8.62
N TRP A 377 1.79 3.36 8.76
CA TRP A 377 2.11 2.63 9.98
C TRP A 377 3.05 3.41 10.91
N GLU A 378 4.10 4.01 10.34
CA GLU A 378 5.13 4.75 11.09
C GLU A 378 4.65 6.12 11.59
N ASN A 379 3.93 6.86 10.72
CA ASN A 379 3.51 8.24 10.94
C ASN A 379 2.04 8.43 10.55
N PRO A 380 1.11 7.70 11.19
CA PRO A 380 -0.32 7.78 10.85
C PRO A 380 -0.89 9.19 11.06
N ASP A 381 -0.35 9.94 12.02
CA ASP A 381 -0.68 11.34 12.29
C ASP A 381 -0.42 12.26 11.09
N VAL A 382 0.69 12.03 10.36
CA VAL A 382 1.05 12.81 9.18
C VAL A 382 0.08 12.52 8.03
N ILE A 383 -0.13 11.25 7.70
CA ILE A 383 -1.06 10.85 6.62
C ILE A 383 -2.49 11.32 6.93
N ALA A 384 -2.97 11.10 8.15
CA ALA A 384 -4.31 11.57 8.55
C ALA A 384 -4.41 13.10 8.52
N GLY A 385 -3.38 13.80 9.00
CA GLY A 385 -3.32 15.26 9.00
C GLY A 385 -3.32 15.85 7.58
N ASP A 386 -2.62 15.22 6.65
CA ASP A 386 -2.60 15.62 5.24
C ASP A 386 -3.98 15.46 4.59
N LEU A 387 -4.62 14.31 4.79
CA LEU A 387 -5.99 14.09 4.32
C LEU A 387 -6.96 15.11 4.94
N GLN A 388 -6.88 15.34 6.25
CA GLN A 388 -7.73 16.32 6.91
C GLN A 388 -7.51 17.73 6.38
N LYS A 389 -6.28 18.17 6.16
CA LYS A 389 -5.97 19.50 5.58
C LYS A 389 -6.45 19.61 4.14
N MET A 390 -6.14 18.60 3.30
CA MET A 390 -6.52 18.59 1.89
C MET A 390 -8.03 18.70 1.68
N PHE A 391 -8.82 18.05 2.54
CA PHE A 391 -10.28 18.01 2.44
C PHE A 391 -11.02 18.93 3.43
N SER A 392 -10.29 19.73 4.22
CA SER A 392 -10.87 20.69 5.17
C SER A 392 -11.72 21.76 4.47
N LYS A 393 -12.48 22.54 5.26
CA LYS A 393 -13.30 23.67 4.74
C LYS A 393 -12.48 24.70 3.98
N THR A 394 -11.21 24.85 4.31
CA THR A 394 -10.25 25.76 3.64
C THR A 394 -9.32 25.02 2.68
N GLY A 395 -9.43 23.70 2.62
CA GLY A 395 -8.56 22.84 1.81
C GLY A 395 -8.96 22.85 0.32
N PRO A 396 -8.01 22.52 -0.56
CA PRO A 396 -8.20 22.59 -2.01
C PRO A 396 -9.21 21.56 -2.56
N CYS A 397 -9.56 20.55 -1.78
CA CYS A 397 -10.51 19.50 -2.16
C CYS A 397 -11.79 19.51 -1.33
N TYR A 398 -12.14 20.65 -0.72
CA TYR A 398 -13.39 20.76 0.03
C TYR A 398 -14.61 20.48 -0.87
N ARG A 399 -15.49 19.57 -0.41
CA ARG A 399 -16.70 19.13 -1.14
C ARG A 399 -16.46 18.58 -2.55
N ILE A 400 -15.28 18.07 -2.81
CA ILE A 400 -14.94 17.50 -4.13
C ILE A 400 -15.80 16.26 -4.45
N VAL A 401 -16.21 15.51 -3.43
CA VAL A 401 -17.15 14.39 -3.53
C VAL A 401 -18.57 14.91 -3.35
N LYS A 402 -19.44 14.61 -4.29
CA LYS A 402 -20.82 15.11 -4.31
C LYS A 402 -21.60 14.73 -3.04
N GLY A 403 -22.15 15.73 -2.35
CA GLY A 403 -22.93 15.55 -1.13
C GLY A 403 -22.11 15.16 0.12
N ARG A 404 -20.79 15.04 0.03
CA ARG A 404 -19.89 14.63 1.11
C ARG A 404 -18.90 15.75 1.43
N SER A 405 -18.90 16.22 2.65
CA SER A 405 -18.00 17.30 3.09
C SER A 405 -17.04 16.86 4.21
N GLY A 406 -17.25 15.68 4.77
CA GLY A 406 -16.56 15.22 5.97
C GLY A 406 -17.08 15.82 7.28
N TYR A 407 -18.18 16.59 7.22
CA TYR A 407 -18.76 17.28 8.37
C TYR A 407 -20.27 17.00 8.45
N ASP A 408 -20.82 17.01 9.67
CA ASP A 408 -22.28 16.95 9.87
C ASP A 408 -22.98 18.19 9.30
N ARG A 409 -24.25 18.05 8.97
CA ARG A 409 -25.08 19.23 8.75
C ARG A 409 -25.08 20.04 10.03
N GLY A 410 -24.59 21.26 9.98
CA GLY A 410 -24.69 22.16 11.13
C GLY A 410 -26.10 22.09 11.66
N ALA A 411 -26.27 21.94 12.97
CA ALA A 411 -27.58 22.02 13.60
C ALA A 411 -28.25 23.27 13.05
N ARG A 412 -29.38 23.11 12.35
CA ARG A 412 -30.24 24.26 12.04
C ARG A 412 -30.53 24.91 13.39
N ALA A 413 -30.07 26.13 13.60
CA ALA A 413 -30.52 26.91 14.73
C ALA A 413 -32.05 26.76 14.74
N ARG A 414 -32.58 26.09 15.73
CA ARG A 414 -34.01 26.10 16.00
C ARG A 414 -34.28 27.52 16.43
N LEU A 415 -34.81 28.32 15.51
CA LEU A 415 -35.47 29.56 15.79
C LEU A 415 -36.79 29.28 16.51
#